data_0a03ba99f8b4d760efff84fabe798674
#
_entry.id   0a03ba99f8b4d760efff84fabe798674
#
_cell.length_a   1.000
_cell.length_b   1.000
_cell.length_c   1.000
_cell.angle_alpha   90.00
_cell.angle_beta   90.00
_cell.angle_gamma   90.00
#
_symmetry.space_group_name_H-M   'P 1'
#
loop_
_entity.id
_entity.type
_entity.pdbx_description
1 polymer ?
#
loop_
_entity_poly.entity_id
_entity_poly.type
_entity_poly.pdbx_seq_one_letter_code
_entity_poly.pdbx_strand_id
1 'polypeptide(L)'
;MGLGKWIGSAMGFMTMGPLGALAGYFIGSWFDKQAVGMQEDLQADEAGRARYEQGQRNSFLFSMLVMASYVIRADRKIMHSEMEFVRRFLRANFGESAVEEGEQILLKLFDEAKRLDGVSPVAFRDMIFDCGRQIAAHLNYGERLQLLNFLVRIAQSDGNVCAEEITALREVALAMELSAGEVDSMLNLKGESLADAYKVLEIEPSATDEEVRKAFRQLALKHHPDRVATLGEDVRRAAEEKFQQINNAKERIYPQIRN
;
A
#
# COMPACT_ATOMS: atom_id res chain seq x y z
N MET A 1 2.64 11.36 13.37
CA MET A 1 4.02 10.92 13.71
C MET A 1 4.83 11.07 12.44
N GLY A 2 5.83 11.98 12.46
CA GLY A 2 6.54 12.36 11.25
C GLY A 2 7.48 11.27 10.74
N LEU A 3 7.47 11.02 9.44
CA LEU A 3 8.42 10.22 8.69
C LEU A 3 9.89 10.63 8.89
N GLY A 4 10.15 11.81 9.48
CA GLY A 4 11.49 12.33 9.65
C GLY A 4 12.45 11.50 10.52
N LYS A 5 11.95 10.59 11.36
CA LYS A 5 12.78 9.64 12.13
C LYS A 5 13.20 8.40 11.35
N TRP A 6 12.57 8.17 10.19
CA TRP A 6 12.70 7.00 9.35
C TRP A 6 13.85 7.07 8.35
N ILE A 7 14.23 8.28 8.01
CA ILE A 7 15.12 8.60 6.90
C ILE A 7 16.58 8.34 7.26
N GLY A 8 16.87 8.08 8.52
CA GLY A 8 18.26 8.01 9.02
C GLY A 8 19.05 6.75 8.69
N SER A 9 18.43 5.64 8.26
CA SER A 9 19.15 4.36 8.12
C SER A 9 19.33 3.85 6.69
N ALA A 10 18.69 4.46 5.69
CA ALA A 10 18.64 3.93 4.32
C ALA A 10 19.76 4.42 3.39
N MET A 11 20.97 4.62 3.94
CA MET A 11 22.08 5.20 3.17
C MET A 11 22.68 4.27 2.14
N GLY A 12 22.83 4.76 0.91
CA GLY A 12 23.72 4.16 -0.09
C GLY A 12 23.19 2.94 -0.83
N PHE A 13 22.03 2.38 -0.49
CA PHE A 13 21.57 1.15 -1.11
C PHE A 13 21.09 1.32 -2.56
N MET A 14 20.79 2.54 -3.00
CA MET A 14 20.42 2.80 -4.40
C MET A 14 21.60 2.91 -5.35
N THR A 15 22.83 3.07 -4.86
CA THR A 15 24.00 3.21 -5.73
C THR A 15 24.40 1.90 -6.39
N MET A 16 24.01 0.75 -5.86
CA MET A 16 24.28 -0.59 -6.43
C MET A 16 23.04 -1.47 -6.29
N GLY A 17 22.72 -2.25 -7.33
CA GLY A 17 21.63 -3.23 -7.33
C GLY A 17 20.42 -2.84 -8.20
N PRO A 18 19.33 -3.64 -8.15
CA PRO A 18 18.15 -3.47 -9.00
C PRO A 18 17.51 -2.09 -8.90
N LEU A 19 17.36 -1.54 -7.69
CA LEU A 19 16.82 -0.20 -7.48
C LEU A 19 17.71 0.89 -8.06
N GLY A 20 19.03 0.77 -7.93
CA GLY A 20 20.00 1.69 -8.54
C GLY A 20 19.98 1.64 -10.06
N ALA A 21 19.84 0.45 -10.64
CA ALA A 21 19.72 0.28 -12.08
C ALA A 21 18.45 0.92 -12.63
N LEU A 22 17.31 0.74 -11.95
CA LEU A 22 16.04 1.40 -12.29
C LEU A 22 16.14 2.92 -12.13
N ALA A 23 16.69 3.39 -11.03
CA ALA A 23 16.87 4.81 -10.79
C ALA A 23 17.76 5.46 -11.87
N GLY A 24 18.88 4.84 -12.22
CA GLY A 24 19.75 5.30 -13.30
C GLY A 24 19.06 5.35 -14.66
N TYR A 25 18.26 4.35 -14.98
CA TYR A 25 17.50 4.30 -16.22
C TYR A 25 16.41 5.37 -16.30
N PHE A 26 15.64 5.60 -15.22
CA PHE A 26 14.51 6.52 -15.23
C PHE A 26 14.84 7.96 -14.88
N ILE A 27 15.91 8.18 -14.09
CA ILE A 27 16.17 9.47 -13.45
C ILE A 27 17.62 9.95 -13.74
N GLY A 28 18.30 9.41 -14.74
CA GLY A 28 19.71 9.65 -15.02
C GLY A 28 20.21 11.10 -14.85
N SER A 29 19.36 12.10 -15.18
CA SER A 29 19.68 13.51 -14.98
C SER A 29 19.50 14.03 -13.54
N TRP A 30 18.73 13.32 -12.72
CA TRP A 30 18.43 13.70 -11.32
C TRP A 30 19.46 13.13 -10.34
N PHE A 31 19.90 11.89 -10.59
CA PHE A 31 20.97 11.26 -9.82
C PHE A 31 22.36 11.81 -10.19
N ASP A 32 22.63 12.16 -11.45
CA ASP A 32 23.92 12.72 -11.88
C ASP A 32 24.24 14.03 -11.15
N LYS A 33 23.27 14.84 -10.81
CA LYS A 33 23.49 16.06 -10.02
C LYS A 33 23.82 15.80 -8.54
N GLN A 34 23.51 14.62 -8.03
CA GLN A 34 23.73 14.26 -6.63
C GLN A 34 24.84 13.22 -6.43
N ALA A 35 25.03 12.29 -7.39
CA ALA A 35 26.06 11.25 -7.31
C ALA A 35 27.47 11.80 -7.43
N VAL A 36 27.68 12.88 -8.20
CA VAL A 36 28.98 13.54 -8.36
C VAL A 36 29.45 14.22 -7.07
N GLY A 37 28.52 14.54 -6.12
CA GLY A 37 28.85 15.11 -4.81
C GLY A 37 29.15 14.05 -3.73
N MET A 38 28.83 12.78 -3.94
CA MET A 38 28.93 11.75 -2.91
C MET A 38 30.38 11.21 -2.67
N GLN A 39 31.28 11.40 -3.60
CA GLN A 39 32.65 10.83 -3.50
C GLN A 39 33.71 11.74 -2.90
N GLU A 40 33.44 13.03 -2.73
CA GLU A 40 34.45 13.98 -2.27
C GLU A 40 34.25 14.60 -0.87
N ASP A 41 33.06 14.51 -0.24
CA ASP A 41 32.80 15.19 1.03
C ASP A 41 32.44 14.24 2.19
N LEU A 42 33.38 13.42 2.63
CA LEU A 42 33.34 12.76 3.95
C LEU A 42 33.76 13.71 5.11
N GLN A 43 33.92 15.00 4.86
CA GLN A 43 34.19 15.97 5.91
C GLN A 43 32.89 16.70 6.27
N ALA A 44 32.59 16.59 7.55
CA ALA A 44 31.35 16.98 8.21
C ALA A 44 31.09 18.50 8.21
N ASP A 45 30.65 19.04 7.08
CA ASP A 45 30.02 20.34 7.01
C ASP A 45 28.49 20.20 7.02
N GLU A 46 27.75 21.15 7.58
CA GLU A 46 26.28 21.15 7.63
C GLU A 46 25.66 20.96 6.24
N ALA A 47 26.30 21.50 5.20
CA ALA A 47 25.88 21.33 3.81
C ALA A 47 26.02 19.89 3.31
N GLY A 48 27.06 19.17 3.71
CA GLY A 48 27.26 17.75 3.40
C GLY A 48 26.20 16.88 4.08
N ARG A 49 25.86 17.15 5.34
CA ARG A 49 24.78 16.44 6.06
C ARG A 49 23.42 16.66 5.42
N ALA A 50 23.07 17.88 5.02
CA ALA A 50 21.81 18.20 4.37
C ALA A 50 21.67 17.51 3.01
N ARG A 51 22.75 17.47 2.20
CA ARG A 51 22.77 16.73 0.90
C ARG A 51 22.61 15.23 1.11
N TYR A 52 23.25 14.69 2.13
CA TYR A 52 23.16 13.30 2.51
C TYR A 52 21.74 12.91 2.93
N GLU A 53 21.10 13.67 3.81
CA GLU A 53 19.72 13.46 4.23
C GLU A 53 18.74 13.57 3.05
N GLN A 54 18.98 14.50 2.14
CA GLN A 54 18.17 14.67 0.93
C GLN A 54 18.32 13.45 -0.01
N GLY A 55 19.55 12.93 -0.19
CA GLY A 55 19.79 11.72 -0.99
C GLY A 55 19.06 10.49 -0.43
N GLN A 56 19.03 10.36 0.90
CA GLN A 56 18.31 9.28 1.57
C GLN A 56 16.79 9.37 1.38
N ARG A 57 16.24 10.58 1.55
CA ARG A 57 14.81 10.84 1.31
C ARG A 57 14.39 10.44 -0.09
N ASN A 58 15.21 10.81 -1.07
CA ASN A 58 14.94 10.51 -2.47
C ASN A 58 15.02 9.02 -2.77
N SER A 59 15.99 8.33 -2.18
CA SER A 59 16.15 6.87 -2.31
C SER A 59 14.95 6.12 -1.73
N PHE A 60 14.50 6.52 -0.55
CA PHE A 60 13.32 5.94 0.09
C PHE A 60 12.05 6.21 -0.72
N LEU A 61 11.85 7.45 -1.18
CA LEU A 61 10.75 7.83 -2.04
C LEU A 61 10.69 6.98 -3.31
N PHE A 62 11.82 6.81 -3.99
CA PHE A 62 11.89 5.99 -5.19
C PHE A 62 11.51 4.53 -4.91
N SER A 63 12.04 3.94 -3.83
CA SER A 63 11.69 2.59 -3.40
C SER A 63 10.18 2.42 -3.15
N MET A 64 9.57 3.41 -2.51
CA MET A 64 8.13 3.43 -2.28
C MET A 64 7.34 3.44 -3.58
N LEU A 65 7.76 4.27 -4.56
CA LEU A 65 7.09 4.40 -5.85
C LEU A 65 7.25 3.14 -6.71
N VAL A 66 8.41 2.48 -6.65
CA VAL A 66 8.64 1.20 -7.32
C VAL A 66 7.66 0.15 -6.80
N MET A 67 7.56 -0.02 -5.48
CA MET A 67 6.62 -0.97 -4.88
C MET A 67 5.15 -0.57 -5.15
N ALA A 68 4.82 0.72 -5.06
CA ALA A 68 3.49 1.23 -5.35
C ALA A 68 3.06 0.96 -6.79
N SER A 69 3.97 1.07 -7.76
CA SER A 69 3.67 0.82 -9.17
C SER A 69 3.17 -0.61 -9.42
N TYR A 70 3.67 -1.58 -8.65
CA TYR A 70 3.24 -2.96 -8.76
C TYR A 70 1.84 -3.19 -8.21
N VAL A 71 1.54 -2.63 -7.04
CA VAL A 71 0.22 -2.75 -6.40
C VAL A 71 -0.85 -2.04 -7.22
N ILE A 72 -0.60 -0.78 -7.66
CA ILE A 72 -1.54 0.02 -8.46
C ILE A 72 -1.89 -0.69 -9.80
N ARG A 73 -0.97 -1.47 -10.36
CA ARG A 73 -1.20 -2.18 -11.63
C ARG A 73 -1.73 -3.60 -11.47
N ALA A 74 -1.99 -4.06 -10.27
CA ALA A 74 -2.33 -5.45 -10.01
C ALA A 74 -3.56 -5.93 -10.81
N ASP A 75 -4.60 -5.12 -10.89
CA ASP A 75 -5.82 -5.38 -11.65
C ASP A 75 -5.79 -4.83 -13.10
N ARG A 76 -4.64 -4.28 -13.52
CA ARG A 76 -4.41 -3.62 -14.82
C ARG A 76 -5.23 -2.34 -15.04
N LYS A 77 -5.80 -1.78 -14.01
CA LYS A 77 -6.52 -0.50 -14.02
C LYS A 77 -5.83 0.44 -13.04
N ILE A 78 -5.48 1.63 -13.51
CA ILE A 78 -4.93 2.67 -12.64
C ILE A 78 -6.09 3.54 -12.21
N MET A 79 -6.46 3.48 -10.93
CA MET A 79 -7.59 4.23 -10.41
C MET A 79 -7.16 5.66 -10.06
N HIS A 80 -8.07 6.61 -10.30
CA HIS A 80 -7.81 8.02 -9.95
C HIS A 80 -7.60 8.20 -8.44
N SER A 81 -8.35 7.47 -7.62
CA SER A 81 -8.26 7.45 -6.16
C SER A 81 -6.88 7.06 -5.64
N GLU A 82 -6.26 6.02 -6.23
CA GLU A 82 -4.91 5.58 -5.88
C GLU A 82 -3.86 6.65 -6.19
N MET A 83 -3.92 7.21 -7.40
CA MET A 83 -3.02 8.29 -7.81
C MET A 83 -3.20 9.54 -6.94
N GLU A 84 -4.43 9.89 -6.59
CA GLU A 84 -4.72 11.02 -5.71
C GLU A 84 -4.25 10.76 -4.27
N PHE A 85 -4.36 9.52 -3.78
CA PHE A 85 -3.78 9.14 -2.49
C PHE A 85 -2.26 9.31 -2.50
N VAL A 86 -1.58 8.84 -3.56
CA VAL A 86 -0.12 9.01 -3.70
C VAL A 86 0.26 10.49 -3.75
N ARG A 87 -0.43 11.32 -4.54
CA ARG A 87 -0.19 12.78 -4.61
C ARG A 87 -0.31 13.45 -3.23
N ARG A 88 -1.39 13.15 -2.50
CA ARG A 88 -1.60 13.70 -1.14
C ARG A 88 -0.51 13.24 -0.18
N PHE A 89 -0.13 11.98 -0.26
CA PHE A 89 0.94 11.43 0.56
C PHE A 89 2.28 12.09 0.27
N LEU A 90 2.65 12.25 -1.01
CA LEU A 90 3.88 12.92 -1.43
C LEU A 90 3.92 14.37 -0.97
N ARG A 91 2.84 15.11 -1.17
CA ARG A 91 2.70 16.51 -0.71
C ARG A 91 2.91 16.64 0.78
N ALA A 92 2.27 15.80 1.57
CA ALA A 92 2.31 15.85 3.02
C ALA A 92 3.67 15.48 3.62
N ASN A 93 4.42 14.59 2.98
CA ASN A 93 5.65 14.03 3.55
C ASN A 93 6.94 14.51 2.88
N PHE A 94 6.88 14.90 1.61
CA PHE A 94 8.06 15.27 0.80
C PHE A 94 7.96 16.66 0.18
N GLY A 95 6.80 17.31 0.26
CA GLY A 95 6.56 18.64 -0.29
C GLY A 95 6.00 18.63 -1.72
N GLU A 96 5.63 19.81 -2.23
CA GLU A 96 4.95 19.96 -3.52
C GLU A 96 5.81 19.51 -4.70
N SER A 97 7.11 19.78 -4.69
CA SER A 97 8.04 19.35 -5.76
C SER A 97 8.08 17.84 -5.95
N ALA A 98 7.91 17.07 -4.87
CA ALA A 98 7.91 15.61 -4.92
C ALA A 98 6.64 15.05 -5.58
N VAL A 99 5.56 15.81 -5.68
CA VAL A 99 4.31 15.36 -6.33
C VAL A 99 4.53 15.19 -7.82
N GLU A 100 5.04 16.22 -8.49
CA GLU A 100 5.28 16.18 -9.93
C GLU A 100 6.34 15.13 -10.29
N GLU A 101 7.46 15.12 -9.56
CA GLU A 101 8.54 14.15 -9.78
C GLU A 101 8.05 12.71 -9.54
N GLY A 102 7.34 12.44 -8.44
CA GLY A 102 6.83 11.12 -8.11
C GLY A 102 5.79 10.62 -9.10
N GLU A 103 4.94 11.49 -9.61
CA GLU A 103 3.97 11.14 -10.65
C GLU A 103 4.67 10.75 -11.96
N GLN A 104 5.68 11.50 -12.39
CA GLN A 104 6.48 11.17 -13.56
C GLN A 104 7.22 9.83 -13.40
N ILE A 105 7.74 9.54 -12.22
CA ILE A 105 8.39 8.26 -11.92
C ILE A 105 7.37 7.12 -12.05
N LEU A 106 6.18 7.25 -11.47
CA LEU A 106 5.13 6.23 -11.58
C LEU A 106 4.71 5.97 -13.02
N LEU A 107 4.52 7.02 -13.82
CA LEU A 107 4.15 6.89 -15.24
C LEU A 107 5.24 6.10 -16.01
N LYS A 108 6.50 6.43 -15.81
CA LYS A 108 7.62 5.69 -16.41
C LYS A 108 7.69 4.22 -15.94
N LEU A 109 7.42 3.96 -14.66
CA LEU A 109 7.34 2.59 -14.11
C LEU A 109 6.19 1.80 -14.74
N PHE A 110 5.04 2.43 -14.98
CA PHE A 110 3.92 1.79 -15.68
C PHE A 110 4.26 1.46 -17.14
N ASP A 111 4.97 2.33 -17.83
CA ASP A 111 5.41 2.09 -19.20
C ASP A 111 6.45 0.96 -19.26
N GLU A 112 7.40 0.94 -18.32
CA GLU A 112 8.39 -0.13 -18.23
C GLU A 112 7.74 -1.48 -17.90
N ALA A 113 6.76 -1.48 -17.01
CA ALA A 113 6.00 -2.68 -16.72
C ALA A 113 5.28 -3.23 -17.95
N LYS A 114 4.64 -2.37 -18.77
CA LYS A 114 4.04 -2.79 -20.04
C LYS A 114 5.07 -3.38 -21.00
N ARG A 115 6.27 -2.77 -21.08
CA ARG A 115 7.37 -3.24 -21.91
C ARG A 115 7.83 -4.62 -21.48
N LEU A 116 8.02 -4.83 -20.17
CA LEU A 116 8.47 -6.10 -19.60
C LEU A 116 7.40 -7.19 -19.74
N ASP A 117 6.14 -6.87 -19.51
CA ASP A 117 5.02 -7.80 -19.72
C ASP A 117 4.94 -8.28 -21.18
N GLY A 118 5.35 -7.44 -22.14
CA GLY A 118 5.48 -7.82 -23.55
C GLY A 118 6.61 -8.79 -23.84
N VAL A 119 7.62 -8.88 -22.97
CA VAL A 119 8.75 -9.81 -23.07
C VAL A 119 8.45 -11.11 -22.33
N SER A 120 7.98 -11.01 -21.10
CA SER A 120 7.61 -12.14 -20.24
C SER A 120 6.57 -11.71 -19.20
N PRO A 121 5.52 -12.52 -18.99
CA PRO A 121 4.47 -12.21 -17.99
C PRO A 121 4.97 -12.06 -16.55
N VAL A 122 6.18 -12.56 -16.26
CA VAL A 122 6.78 -12.52 -14.91
C VAL A 122 7.94 -11.53 -14.79
N ALA A 123 8.39 -10.93 -15.90
CA ALA A 123 9.60 -10.09 -15.89
C ALA A 123 9.47 -8.86 -14.97
N PHE A 124 8.33 -8.19 -14.98
CA PHE A 124 8.11 -7.06 -14.08
C PHE A 124 8.02 -7.52 -12.61
N ARG A 125 7.32 -8.62 -12.37
CA ARG A 125 7.23 -9.24 -11.03
C ARG A 125 8.61 -9.60 -10.49
N ASP A 126 9.44 -10.27 -11.26
CA ASP A 126 10.79 -10.66 -10.85
C ASP A 126 11.66 -9.44 -10.50
N MET A 127 11.55 -8.37 -11.30
CA MET A 127 12.22 -7.10 -11.00
C MET A 127 11.74 -6.50 -9.66
N ILE A 128 10.44 -6.53 -9.36
CA ILE A 128 9.88 -6.09 -8.09
C ILE A 128 10.41 -6.93 -6.92
N PHE A 129 10.51 -8.24 -7.08
CA PHE A 129 11.10 -9.12 -6.07
C PHE A 129 12.56 -8.80 -5.79
N ASP A 130 13.36 -8.51 -6.84
CA ASP A 130 14.75 -8.09 -6.67
C ASP A 130 14.87 -6.78 -5.91
N CYS A 131 14.02 -5.80 -6.25
CA CYS A 131 13.93 -4.53 -5.53
C CYS A 131 13.49 -4.73 -4.07
N GLY A 132 12.51 -5.61 -3.83
CA GLY A 132 12.02 -5.94 -2.48
C GLY A 132 13.12 -6.56 -1.61
N ARG A 133 13.91 -7.49 -2.14
CA ARG A 133 15.07 -8.06 -1.44
C ARG A 133 16.12 -7.01 -1.11
N GLN A 134 16.38 -6.08 -2.03
CA GLN A 134 17.29 -4.98 -1.77
C GLN A 134 16.76 -4.06 -0.65
N ILE A 135 15.47 -3.76 -0.64
CA ILE A 135 14.82 -3.01 0.44
C ILE A 135 14.96 -3.76 1.77
N ALA A 136 14.70 -5.08 1.79
CA ALA A 136 14.80 -5.91 2.99
C ALA A 136 16.22 -5.91 3.59
N ALA A 137 17.25 -5.91 2.74
CA ALA A 137 18.64 -5.88 3.18
C ALA A 137 19.04 -4.55 3.87
N HIS A 138 18.33 -3.45 3.63
CA HIS A 138 18.71 -2.11 4.09
C HIS A 138 17.71 -1.48 5.07
N LEU A 139 16.44 -1.89 5.04
CA LEU A 139 15.43 -1.41 5.97
C LEU A 139 15.20 -2.39 7.12
N ASN A 140 15.04 -1.87 8.33
CA ASN A 140 14.64 -2.68 9.45
C ASN A 140 13.16 -3.13 9.35
N TYR A 141 12.75 -4.08 10.20
CA TYR A 141 11.39 -4.62 10.19
C TYR A 141 10.30 -3.54 10.29
N GLY A 142 10.46 -2.58 11.18
CA GLY A 142 9.49 -1.50 11.38
C GLY A 142 9.35 -0.60 10.14
N GLU A 143 10.46 -0.32 9.46
CA GLU A 143 10.49 0.46 8.21
C GLU A 143 9.79 -0.28 7.07
N ARG A 144 10.07 -1.56 6.91
CA ARG A 144 9.39 -2.41 5.92
C ARG A 144 7.89 -2.50 6.18
N LEU A 145 7.49 -2.61 7.44
CA LEU A 145 6.08 -2.68 7.84
C LEU A 145 5.33 -1.37 7.52
N GLN A 146 5.97 -0.21 7.67
CA GLN A 146 5.33 1.06 7.30
C GLN A 146 5.27 1.26 5.78
N LEU A 147 6.28 0.80 5.03
CA LEU A 147 6.19 0.76 3.58
C LEU A 147 5.01 -0.12 3.14
N LEU A 148 4.85 -1.30 3.73
CA LEU A 148 3.70 -2.16 3.47
C LEU A 148 2.37 -1.47 3.82
N ASN A 149 2.30 -0.80 4.97
CA ASN A 149 1.10 -0.04 5.37
C ASN A 149 0.75 1.09 4.37
N PHE A 150 1.74 1.77 3.82
CA PHE A 150 1.51 2.75 2.75
C PHE A 150 0.89 2.08 1.51
N LEU A 151 1.40 0.93 1.08
CA LEU A 151 0.87 0.18 -0.06
C LEU A 151 -0.57 -0.32 0.17
N VAL A 152 -0.84 -0.82 1.37
CA VAL A 152 -2.21 -1.22 1.79
C VAL A 152 -3.17 -0.03 1.71
N ARG A 153 -2.75 1.15 2.15
CA ARG A 153 -3.59 2.35 2.07
C ARG A 153 -3.81 2.86 0.65
N ILE A 154 -2.89 2.61 -0.28
CA ILE A 154 -3.12 2.85 -1.71
C ILE A 154 -4.27 1.96 -2.18
N ALA A 155 -4.17 0.65 -1.99
CA ALA A 155 -5.19 -0.31 -2.39
C ALA A 155 -6.56 -0.03 -1.74
N GLN A 156 -6.59 0.49 -0.51
CA GLN A 156 -7.82 0.89 0.19
C GLN A 156 -8.38 2.26 -0.22
N SER A 157 -7.74 2.98 -1.13
CA SER A 157 -8.06 4.39 -1.40
C SER A 157 -9.42 4.62 -2.07
N ASP A 158 -9.96 3.61 -2.73
CA ASP A 158 -11.31 3.61 -3.32
C ASP A 158 -12.37 2.93 -2.45
N GLY A 159 -11.94 2.37 -1.30
CA GLY A 159 -12.81 1.68 -0.34
C GLY A 159 -13.02 0.20 -0.62
N ASN A 160 -12.45 -0.35 -1.70
CA ASN A 160 -12.53 -1.77 -2.04
C ASN A 160 -11.16 -2.29 -2.48
N VAL A 161 -10.74 -3.44 -1.95
CA VAL A 161 -9.47 -4.06 -2.32
C VAL A 161 -9.74 -5.36 -3.07
N CYS A 162 -9.36 -5.43 -4.33
CA CYS A 162 -9.62 -6.61 -5.16
C CYS A 162 -8.64 -7.77 -4.87
N ALA A 163 -8.94 -8.96 -5.37
CA ALA A 163 -8.12 -10.15 -5.13
C ALA A 163 -6.71 -10.02 -5.73
N GLU A 164 -6.58 -9.34 -6.85
CA GLU A 164 -5.32 -9.07 -7.55
C GLU A 164 -4.44 -8.15 -6.72
N GLU A 165 -4.98 -7.10 -6.12
CA GLU A 165 -4.26 -6.19 -5.22
C GLU A 165 -3.83 -6.89 -3.94
N ILE A 166 -4.68 -7.73 -3.34
CA ILE A 166 -4.32 -8.54 -2.16
C ILE A 166 -3.13 -9.46 -2.51
N THR A 167 -3.16 -10.08 -3.70
CA THR A 167 -2.08 -10.93 -4.18
C THR A 167 -0.79 -10.13 -4.35
N ALA A 168 -0.85 -8.97 -5.00
CA ALA A 168 0.30 -8.08 -5.19
C ALA A 168 0.88 -7.60 -3.84
N LEU A 169 0.02 -7.22 -2.89
CA LEU A 169 0.45 -6.83 -1.54
C LEU A 169 1.18 -7.97 -0.82
N ARG A 170 0.69 -9.21 -0.91
CA ARG A 170 1.36 -10.38 -0.32
C ARG A 170 2.69 -10.68 -1.00
N GLU A 171 2.79 -10.54 -2.31
CA GLU A 171 4.03 -10.72 -3.07
C GLU A 171 5.08 -9.66 -2.70
N VAL A 172 4.69 -8.39 -2.60
CA VAL A 172 5.58 -7.30 -2.16
C VAL A 172 6.00 -7.50 -0.70
N ALA A 173 5.09 -7.91 0.18
CA ALA A 173 5.43 -8.24 1.56
C ALA A 173 6.48 -9.35 1.62
N LEU A 174 6.27 -10.45 0.87
CA LEU A 174 7.22 -11.55 0.80
C LEU A 174 8.59 -11.10 0.24
N ALA A 175 8.60 -10.27 -0.81
CA ALA A 175 9.83 -9.71 -1.37
C ALA A 175 10.61 -8.88 -0.35
N MET A 176 9.91 -8.19 0.55
CA MET A 176 10.49 -7.43 1.66
C MET A 176 10.73 -8.26 2.93
N GLU A 177 10.71 -9.60 2.84
CA GLU A 177 10.85 -10.52 3.99
C GLU A 177 9.84 -10.26 5.13
N LEU A 178 8.61 -9.91 4.74
CA LEU A 178 7.45 -9.86 5.62
C LEU A 178 6.55 -11.06 5.32
N SER A 179 5.63 -11.39 6.25
CA SER A 179 4.68 -12.49 6.04
C SER A 179 3.37 -11.98 5.42
N ALA A 180 2.62 -12.87 4.77
CA ALA A 180 1.26 -12.59 4.35
C ALA A 180 0.35 -12.20 5.52
N GLY A 181 0.71 -12.62 6.73
CA GLY A 181 -0.02 -12.31 7.95
C GLY A 181 -0.05 -10.84 8.30
N GLU A 182 1.00 -10.06 7.98
CA GLU A 182 0.99 -8.61 8.14
C GLU A 182 -0.01 -7.96 7.18
N VAL A 183 -0.05 -8.40 5.91
CA VAL A 183 -1.04 -7.92 4.92
C VAL A 183 -2.45 -8.21 5.40
N ASP A 184 -2.71 -9.48 5.79
CA ASP A 184 -4.03 -9.90 6.28
C ASP A 184 -4.47 -9.11 7.51
N SER A 185 -3.53 -8.81 8.41
CA SER A 185 -3.79 -8.01 9.60
C SER A 185 -4.11 -6.56 9.26
N MET A 186 -3.34 -5.94 8.33
CA MET A 186 -3.55 -4.55 7.91
C MET A 186 -4.85 -4.36 7.12
N LEU A 187 -5.22 -5.35 6.31
CA LEU A 187 -6.49 -5.37 5.58
C LEU A 187 -7.66 -5.85 6.44
N ASN A 188 -7.43 -6.17 7.72
CA ASN A 188 -8.41 -6.80 8.62
C ASN A 188 -8.99 -8.13 8.06
N LEU A 189 -8.24 -8.85 7.22
CA LEU A 189 -8.69 -10.11 6.63
C LEU A 189 -8.74 -11.25 7.66
N LYS A 190 -8.00 -11.14 8.77
CA LYS A 190 -8.00 -12.13 9.87
C LYS A 190 -9.15 -11.95 10.85
N GLY A 191 -9.84 -10.83 10.79
CA GLY A 191 -10.86 -10.48 11.79
C GLY A 191 -12.18 -11.22 11.63
N GLU A 192 -12.43 -11.83 10.46
CA GLU A 192 -13.70 -12.47 10.22
C GLU A 192 -13.53 -13.64 9.24
N SER A 193 -13.39 -14.84 9.79
CA SER A 193 -13.60 -16.05 8.99
C SER A 193 -15.03 -16.05 8.42
N LEU A 194 -15.29 -16.83 7.37
CA LEU A 194 -16.66 -17.02 6.88
C LEU A 194 -17.61 -17.42 8.03
N ALA A 195 -17.11 -18.22 8.98
CA ALA A 195 -17.84 -18.57 10.20
C ALA A 195 -18.13 -17.36 11.09
N ASP A 196 -17.23 -16.38 11.17
CA ASP A 196 -17.47 -15.15 11.93
C ASP A 196 -18.43 -14.21 11.20
N ALA A 197 -18.42 -14.20 9.85
CA ALA A 197 -19.41 -13.47 9.07
C ALA A 197 -20.83 -14.02 9.32
N TYR A 198 -21.02 -15.33 9.41
CA TYR A 198 -22.29 -15.93 9.80
C TYR A 198 -22.70 -15.56 11.25
N LYS A 199 -21.73 -15.53 12.19
CA LYS A 199 -22.00 -15.06 13.57
C LYS A 199 -22.37 -13.59 13.63
N VAL A 200 -21.72 -12.73 12.81
CA VAL A 200 -22.05 -11.28 12.73
C VAL A 200 -23.49 -11.08 12.26
N LEU A 201 -23.96 -11.92 11.32
CA LEU A 201 -25.36 -11.90 10.86
C LEU A 201 -26.31 -12.69 11.78
N GLU A 202 -25.81 -13.27 12.87
CA GLU A 202 -26.59 -14.07 13.85
C GLU A 202 -27.33 -15.24 13.20
N ILE A 203 -26.70 -15.91 12.22
CA ILE A 203 -27.22 -17.06 11.47
C ILE A 203 -26.23 -18.22 11.42
N GLU A 204 -26.71 -19.40 11.12
CA GLU A 204 -25.91 -20.60 10.95
C GLU A 204 -25.18 -20.65 9.59
N PRO A 205 -24.00 -21.30 9.49
CA PRO A 205 -23.29 -21.45 8.22
C PRO A 205 -24.06 -22.19 7.13
N SER A 206 -25.12 -22.90 7.47
CA SER A 206 -26.03 -23.60 6.56
C SER A 206 -27.20 -22.73 6.08
N ALA A 207 -27.26 -21.45 6.48
CA ALA A 207 -28.35 -20.55 6.15
C ALA A 207 -28.50 -20.35 4.63
N THR A 208 -29.73 -20.36 4.16
CA THR A 208 -30.11 -20.10 2.78
C THR A 208 -29.90 -18.63 2.40
N ASP A 209 -29.85 -18.33 1.10
CA ASP A 209 -29.73 -16.96 0.59
C ASP A 209 -30.89 -16.05 1.11
N GLU A 210 -32.10 -16.58 1.26
CA GLU A 210 -33.23 -15.85 1.83
C GLU A 210 -33.02 -15.51 3.30
N GLU A 211 -32.50 -16.43 4.09
CA GLU A 211 -32.20 -16.23 5.51
C GLU A 211 -31.08 -15.20 5.69
N VAL A 212 -30.03 -15.27 4.88
CA VAL A 212 -28.95 -14.27 4.86
C VAL A 212 -29.50 -12.87 4.55
N ARG A 213 -30.35 -12.74 3.51
CA ARG A 213 -30.97 -11.45 3.15
C ARG A 213 -31.91 -10.92 4.25
N LYS A 214 -32.64 -11.81 4.90
CA LYS A 214 -33.56 -11.45 5.98
C LYS A 214 -32.78 -10.96 7.20
N ALA A 215 -31.78 -11.71 7.64
CA ALA A 215 -30.91 -11.36 8.76
C ALA A 215 -30.19 -10.03 8.52
N PHE A 216 -29.58 -9.88 7.34
CA PHE A 216 -28.95 -8.62 6.95
C PHE A 216 -29.90 -7.43 7.06
N ARG A 217 -31.10 -7.52 6.46
CA ARG A 217 -32.08 -6.41 6.52
C ARG A 217 -32.49 -6.06 7.95
N GLN A 218 -32.68 -7.06 8.79
CA GLN A 218 -33.07 -6.85 10.20
C GLN A 218 -31.95 -6.15 10.99
N LEU A 219 -30.70 -6.63 10.86
CA LEU A 219 -29.56 -6.05 11.57
C LEU A 219 -29.18 -4.68 11.02
N ALA A 220 -29.22 -4.47 9.70
CA ALA A 220 -28.95 -3.19 9.08
C ALA A 220 -29.97 -2.12 9.53
N LEU A 221 -31.25 -2.47 9.64
CA LEU A 221 -32.28 -1.59 10.18
C LEU A 221 -32.08 -1.32 11.66
N LYS A 222 -31.70 -2.34 12.45
CA LYS A 222 -31.48 -2.22 13.90
C LYS A 222 -30.31 -1.30 14.23
N HIS A 223 -29.22 -1.39 13.46
CA HIS A 223 -27.95 -0.67 13.68
C HIS A 223 -27.74 0.50 12.71
N HIS A 224 -28.80 0.97 12.03
CA HIS A 224 -28.68 2.12 11.13
C HIS A 224 -28.30 3.38 11.91
N PRO A 225 -27.23 4.11 11.51
CA PRO A 225 -26.74 5.28 12.25
C PRO A 225 -27.80 6.38 12.43
N ASP A 226 -28.72 6.55 11.48
CA ASP A 226 -29.81 7.53 11.59
C ASP A 226 -30.75 7.28 12.77
N ARG A 227 -30.89 6.03 13.19
CA ARG A 227 -31.77 5.69 14.33
C ARG A 227 -31.18 6.08 15.68
N VAL A 228 -29.90 6.28 15.75
CA VAL A 228 -29.17 6.64 16.97
C VAL A 228 -28.55 8.03 16.90
N ALA A 229 -28.85 8.80 15.85
CA ALA A 229 -28.28 10.12 15.62
C ALA A 229 -28.50 11.12 16.78
N THR A 230 -29.56 10.92 17.57
CA THR A 230 -29.89 11.76 18.73
C THR A 230 -29.30 11.27 20.06
N LEU A 231 -28.64 10.11 20.10
CA LEU A 231 -28.18 9.46 21.33
C LEU A 231 -26.72 9.77 21.73
N GLY A 232 -26.07 10.69 21.01
CA GLY A 232 -24.69 11.10 21.26
C GLY A 232 -23.68 10.45 20.31
N GLU A 233 -22.48 11.07 20.24
CA GLU A 233 -21.47 10.75 19.23
C GLU A 233 -20.83 9.37 19.41
N ASP A 234 -20.65 8.93 20.66
CA ASP A 234 -20.09 7.61 20.95
C ASP A 234 -21.03 6.48 20.55
N VAL A 235 -22.34 6.68 20.76
CA VAL A 235 -23.38 5.70 20.38
C VAL A 235 -23.53 5.64 18.86
N ARG A 236 -23.44 6.79 18.19
CA ARG A 236 -23.46 6.87 16.73
C ARG A 236 -22.26 6.14 16.12
N ARG A 237 -21.04 6.39 16.63
CA ARG A 237 -19.83 5.73 16.16
C ARG A 237 -19.89 4.21 16.35
N ALA A 238 -20.35 3.73 17.51
CA ALA A 238 -20.55 2.30 17.75
C ALA A 238 -21.56 1.68 16.80
N ALA A 239 -22.64 2.40 16.44
CA ALA A 239 -23.63 1.95 15.46
C ALA A 239 -23.05 1.92 14.04
N GLU A 240 -22.27 2.91 13.65
CA GLU A 240 -21.56 2.97 12.36
C GLU A 240 -20.56 1.79 12.22
N GLU A 241 -19.76 1.53 13.25
CA GLU A 241 -18.83 0.38 13.27
C GLU A 241 -19.58 -0.96 13.14
N LYS A 242 -20.68 -1.12 13.88
CA LYS A 242 -21.51 -2.34 13.81
C LYS A 242 -22.20 -2.49 12.45
N PHE A 243 -22.69 -1.40 11.88
CA PHE A 243 -23.30 -1.37 10.56
C PHE A 243 -22.31 -1.75 9.47
N GLN A 244 -21.06 -1.26 9.56
CA GLN A 244 -19.96 -1.66 8.66
C GLN A 244 -19.65 -3.16 8.78
N GLN A 245 -19.55 -3.71 10.01
CA GLN A 245 -19.35 -5.14 10.22
C GLN A 245 -20.45 -5.98 9.56
N ILE A 246 -21.72 -5.55 9.67
CA ILE A 246 -22.88 -6.24 9.08
C ILE A 246 -22.80 -6.21 7.55
N ASN A 247 -22.41 -5.09 6.93
CA ASN A 247 -22.22 -4.98 5.48
C ASN A 247 -21.08 -5.89 4.99
N ASN A 248 -19.94 -5.85 5.66
CA ASN A 248 -18.78 -6.69 5.32
C ASN A 248 -19.10 -8.18 5.43
N ALA A 249 -19.83 -8.58 6.49
CA ALA A 249 -20.27 -9.97 6.67
C ALA A 249 -21.17 -10.45 5.52
N LYS A 250 -22.12 -9.63 5.10
CA LYS A 250 -22.96 -9.92 3.94
C LYS A 250 -22.14 -10.10 2.66
N GLU A 251 -21.24 -9.18 2.37
CA GLU A 251 -20.41 -9.24 1.14
C GLU A 251 -19.52 -10.47 1.08
N ARG A 252 -19.09 -10.99 2.22
CA ARG A 252 -18.30 -12.23 2.31
C ARG A 252 -19.12 -13.50 2.10
N ILE A 253 -20.37 -13.51 2.56
CA ILE A 253 -21.26 -14.66 2.45
C ILE A 253 -21.82 -14.79 1.02
N TYR A 254 -22.16 -13.68 0.35
CA TYR A 254 -22.82 -13.69 -0.96
C TYR A 254 -22.08 -14.43 -2.08
N PRO A 255 -20.75 -14.34 -2.25
CA PRO A 255 -20.02 -15.09 -3.29
C PRO A 255 -20.10 -16.61 -3.11
N GLN A 256 -20.27 -17.08 -1.88
CA GLN A 256 -20.35 -18.50 -1.55
C GLN A 256 -21.72 -19.13 -1.83
N ILE A 257 -22.78 -18.32 -1.82
CA ILE A 257 -24.17 -18.77 -2.02
C ILE A 257 -24.56 -18.76 -3.52
N ARG A 258 -23.84 -17.98 -4.35
CA ARG A 258 -24.12 -17.85 -5.80
C ARG A 258 -23.36 -18.86 -6.66
N ASN A 259 -22.45 -19.65 -6.08
CA ASN A 259 -21.78 -20.79 -6.71
C ASN A 259 -22.43 -22.10 -6.29
#